data_caa6393b4cb51645a5e974235d88e991
#
_entry.id   caa6393b4cb51645a5e974235d88e991
#
_cell.length_a   1.000
_cell.length_b   1.000
_cell.length_c   1.000
_cell.angle_alpha   90.00
_cell.angle_beta   90.00
_cell.angle_gamma   90.00
#
_symmetry.space_group_name_H-M   'P 1'
#
loop_
_entity.id
_entity.type
_entity.pdbx_description
1 polymer ?
#
loop_
_entity_poly.entity_id
_entity_poly.type
_entity_poly.pdbx_seq_one_letter_code
_entity_poly.pdbx_strand_id
1 'polypeptide(L)'
;MIYSTRASILVALVIWGMAACSTAPRSPEGRDDLVRRAAAALTAWNQEIPGVEGFARQSVGYAMFPEVAKGGIGIGGAYGRGVVYERGQHIGYAGLSQGTLGLQFGGQAYKELIVFDDKAALERFKQGRFDLSAATSAILVKWGYAASVRTVEGFTVFYKPLGGFMREMVVAGQSLSFAPR
;
A
#
# COMPACT_ATOMS: atom_id res chain seq x y z
N MET A 1 27.18 28.37 -25.33
CA MET A 1 27.69 27.75 -24.09
C MET A 1 26.73 27.87 -22.89
N ILE A 2 25.51 28.34 -23.06
CA ILE A 2 24.52 28.63 -22.00
C ILE A 2 23.44 27.50 -21.87
N TYR A 3 23.29 26.64 -22.88
CA TYR A 3 22.27 25.56 -22.89
C TYR A 3 22.67 24.33 -22.06
N SER A 4 23.96 24.11 -21.81
CA SER A 4 24.44 22.94 -21.06
C SER A 4 24.14 22.99 -19.57
N THR A 5 24.15 24.19 -18.97
CA THR A 5 23.97 24.38 -17.52
C THR A 5 22.51 24.20 -17.08
N ARG A 6 21.55 24.55 -17.93
CA ARG A 6 20.12 24.40 -17.62
C ARG A 6 19.63 22.95 -17.67
N ALA A 7 20.17 22.15 -18.58
CA ALA A 7 19.87 20.72 -18.66
C ALA A 7 20.42 19.96 -17.45
N SER A 8 21.62 20.31 -16.98
CA SER A 8 22.22 19.67 -15.78
C SER A 8 21.47 19.98 -14.49
N ILE A 9 20.91 21.18 -14.34
CA ILE A 9 20.12 21.56 -13.17
C ILE A 9 18.77 20.83 -13.15
N LEU A 10 18.11 20.64 -14.31
CA LEU A 10 16.86 19.90 -14.42
C LEU A 10 17.06 18.41 -14.12
N VAL A 11 18.13 17.80 -14.60
CA VAL A 11 18.47 16.41 -14.30
C VAL A 11 18.81 16.21 -12.82
N ALA A 12 19.52 17.14 -12.19
CA ALA A 12 19.84 17.10 -10.76
C ALA A 12 18.58 17.23 -9.88
N LEU A 13 17.62 18.07 -10.26
CA LEU A 13 16.33 18.21 -9.56
C LEU A 13 15.45 16.95 -9.66
N VAL A 14 15.48 16.25 -10.80
CA VAL A 14 14.75 14.98 -10.98
C VAL A 14 15.38 13.87 -10.14
N ILE A 15 16.70 13.80 -10.05
CA ILE A 15 17.41 12.80 -9.25
C ILE A 15 17.18 13.03 -7.75
N TRP A 16 17.07 14.28 -7.29
CA TRP A 16 16.78 14.58 -5.89
C TRP A 16 15.32 14.26 -5.49
N GLY A 17 14.39 14.34 -6.40
CA GLY A 17 12.98 13.94 -6.19
C GLY A 17 12.79 12.44 -5.95
N MET A 18 13.65 11.59 -6.51
CA MET A 18 13.54 10.12 -6.35
C MET A 18 14.04 9.60 -4.99
N ALA A 19 14.80 10.39 -4.23
CA ALA A 19 15.27 9.99 -2.89
C ALA A 19 14.20 10.08 -1.78
N ALA A 20 12.99 10.58 -2.10
CA ALA A 20 11.93 10.81 -1.10
C ALA A 20 11.06 9.58 -0.80
N CYS A 21 11.08 8.53 -1.62
CA CYS A 21 10.24 7.34 -1.46
C CYS A 21 10.97 6.23 -0.69
N SER A 22 11.33 6.49 0.58
CA SER A 22 11.85 5.43 1.45
C SER A 22 10.72 4.51 1.90
N THR A 23 10.85 3.20 1.69
CA THR A 23 9.90 2.16 2.12
C THR A 23 9.66 2.21 3.64
N ALA A 24 10.73 2.36 4.43
CA ALA A 24 10.66 2.53 5.88
C ALA A 24 10.76 4.02 6.27
N PRO A 25 10.12 4.44 7.38
CA PRO A 25 10.41 5.74 7.99
C PRO A 25 11.89 5.85 8.37
N ARG A 26 12.46 7.05 8.19
CA ARG A 26 13.90 7.27 8.42
C ARG A 26 14.25 7.32 9.91
N SER A 27 13.36 7.88 10.74
CA SER A 27 13.59 8.01 12.19
C SER A 27 13.01 6.82 12.96
N PRO A 28 13.60 6.47 14.11
CA PRO A 28 13.05 5.45 15.00
C PRO A 28 11.62 5.78 15.46
N GLU A 29 11.37 7.04 15.84
CA GLU A 29 10.06 7.51 16.28
C GLU A 29 8.99 7.36 15.18
N GLY A 30 9.37 7.63 13.92
CA GLY A 30 8.50 7.44 12.77
C GLY A 30 8.18 5.96 12.50
N ARG A 31 9.15 5.07 12.78
CA ARG A 31 8.95 3.60 12.69
C ARG A 31 7.98 3.11 13.77
N ASP A 32 8.17 3.54 15.00
CA ASP A 32 7.30 3.18 16.12
C ASP A 32 5.88 3.74 15.92
N ASP A 33 5.77 4.97 15.41
CA ASP A 33 4.47 5.56 15.07
C ASP A 33 3.75 4.75 13.98
N LEU A 34 4.43 4.37 12.91
CA LEU A 34 3.85 3.56 11.85
C LEU A 34 3.35 2.20 12.38
N VAL A 35 4.13 1.55 13.26
CA VAL A 35 3.73 0.27 13.88
C VAL A 35 2.47 0.45 14.73
N ARG A 36 2.41 1.50 15.57
CA ARG A 36 1.20 1.80 16.37
C ARG A 36 -0.02 2.06 15.50
N ARG A 37 0.14 2.90 14.44
CA ARG A 37 -0.97 3.22 13.51
C ARG A 37 -1.44 2.00 12.74
N ALA A 38 -0.54 1.11 12.30
CA ALA A 38 -0.89 -0.12 11.62
C ALA A 38 -1.69 -1.06 12.53
N ALA A 39 -1.23 -1.26 13.77
CA ALA A 39 -1.96 -2.07 14.75
C ALA A 39 -3.35 -1.48 15.07
N ALA A 40 -3.44 -0.19 15.36
CA ALA A 40 -4.70 0.49 15.62
C ALA A 40 -5.67 0.42 14.41
N ALA A 41 -5.13 0.56 13.19
CA ALA A 41 -5.93 0.48 11.98
C ALA A 41 -6.52 -0.93 11.76
N LEU A 42 -5.75 -1.98 12.03
CA LEU A 42 -6.23 -3.37 11.93
C LEU A 42 -7.31 -3.67 12.99
N THR A 43 -7.08 -3.26 14.23
CA THR A 43 -8.06 -3.42 15.32
C THR A 43 -9.36 -2.64 15.04
N ALA A 44 -9.26 -1.38 14.59
CA ALA A 44 -10.43 -0.60 14.21
C ALA A 44 -11.18 -1.23 13.03
N TRP A 45 -10.45 -1.82 12.08
CA TRP A 45 -11.07 -2.52 10.96
C TRP A 45 -11.79 -3.79 11.41
N ASN A 46 -11.24 -4.52 12.39
CA ASN A 46 -11.88 -5.70 12.96
C ASN A 46 -13.17 -5.38 13.74
N GLN A 47 -13.30 -4.18 14.30
CA GLN A 47 -14.55 -3.71 14.92
C GLN A 47 -15.67 -3.52 13.89
N GLU A 48 -15.31 -3.12 12.66
CA GLU A 48 -16.28 -2.91 11.58
C GLU A 48 -16.53 -4.19 10.76
N ILE A 49 -15.50 -5.01 10.55
CA ILE A 49 -15.58 -6.29 9.86
C ILE A 49 -15.02 -7.36 10.80
N PRO A 50 -15.87 -7.93 11.67
CA PRO A 50 -15.43 -8.95 12.61
C PRO A 50 -14.76 -10.13 11.92
N GLY A 51 -13.59 -10.52 12.42
CA GLY A 51 -12.79 -11.64 11.90
C GLY A 51 -11.67 -11.25 10.94
N VAL A 52 -11.59 -10.02 10.42
CA VAL A 52 -10.52 -9.60 9.49
C VAL A 52 -9.15 -9.66 10.15
N GLU A 53 -9.03 -9.27 11.42
CA GLU A 53 -7.79 -9.36 12.18
C GLU A 53 -7.40 -10.82 12.42
N GLY A 54 -8.35 -11.67 12.78
CA GLY A 54 -8.13 -13.11 12.95
C GLY A 54 -7.66 -13.75 11.66
N PHE A 55 -8.28 -13.42 10.53
CA PHE A 55 -7.87 -13.91 9.22
C PHE A 55 -6.43 -13.50 8.89
N ALA A 56 -6.07 -12.22 9.10
CA ALA A 56 -4.71 -11.75 8.87
C ALA A 56 -3.68 -12.43 9.77
N ARG A 57 -3.99 -12.59 11.07
CA ARG A 57 -3.06 -13.21 12.04
C ARG A 57 -2.87 -14.71 11.86
N GLN A 58 -3.85 -15.42 11.28
CA GLN A 58 -3.78 -16.86 11.00
C GLN A 58 -3.08 -17.17 9.67
N SER A 59 -2.89 -16.17 8.81
CA SER A 59 -2.17 -16.33 7.55
C SER A 59 -0.67 -16.54 7.75
N VAL A 60 0.04 -16.87 6.68
CA VAL A 60 1.52 -16.95 6.69
C VAL A 60 2.13 -15.60 7.04
N GLY A 61 1.52 -14.52 6.60
CA GLY A 61 1.91 -13.16 6.92
C GLY A 61 0.95 -12.15 6.31
N TYR A 62 1.11 -10.88 6.70
CA TYR A 62 0.30 -9.79 6.15
C TYR A 62 1.08 -8.47 6.17
N ALA A 63 0.69 -7.56 5.28
CA ALA A 63 1.14 -6.17 5.28
C ALA A 63 -0.06 -5.25 5.53
N MET A 64 0.04 -4.40 6.56
CA MET A 64 -1.01 -3.44 6.91
C MET A 64 -0.57 -2.01 6.61
N PHE A 65 -1.26 -1.35 5.69
CA PHE A 65 -1.11 0.06 5.35
C PHE A 65 -2.21 0.85 6.05
N PRO A 66 -1.90 1.58 7.14
CA PRO A 66 -2.90 2.33 7.89
C PRO A 66 -3.49 3.48 7.08
N GLU A 67 -2.74 3.96 6.11
CA GLU A 67 -3.15 5.03 5.21
C GLU A 67 -2.37 4.96 3.90
N VAL A 68 -3.10 5.00 2.79
CA VAL A 68 -2.58 5.21 1.45
C VAL A 68 -3.24 6.47 0.91
N ALA A 69 -2.45 7.50 0.66
CA ALA A 69 -2.93 8.73 0.06
C ALA A 69 -2.88 8.61 -1.46
N LYS A 70 -3.97 9.00 -2.13
CA LYS A 70 -4.10 9.02 -3.59
C LYS A 70 -4.56 10.39 -4.02
N GLY A 71 -3.94 10.96 -5.05
CA GLY A 71 -4.33 12.27 -5.58
C GLY A 71 -3.73 12.55 -6.93
N GLY A 72 -4.30 13.56 -7.62
CA GLY A 72 -3.79 14.01 -8.91
C GLY A 72 -4.79 14.85 -9.70
N ILE A 73 -4.27 15.54 -10.72
CA ILE A 73 -5.01 16.28 -11.73
C ILE A 73 -4.42 15.90 -13.09
N GLY A 74 -5.15 15.11 -13.86
CA GLY A 74 -4.68 14.58 -15.15
C GLY A 74 -3.65 13.46 -15.04
N ILE A 75 -2.62 13.65 -14.22
CA ILE A 75 -1.66 12.63 -13.78
C ILE A 75 -1.84 12.48 -12.27
N GLY A 76 -1.99 11.27 -11.79
CA GLY A 76 -2.18 10.99 -10.38
C GLY A 76 -1.21 9.93 -9.86
N GLY A 77 -1.18 9.82 -8.54
CA GLY A 77 -0.42 8.78 -7.87
C GLY A 77 -1.02 8.40 -6.53
N ALA A 78 -0.63 7.26 -6.04
CA ALA A 78 -0.89 6.85 -4.67
C ALA A 78 0.43 6.49 -3.98
N TYR A 79 0.50 6.77 -2.68
CA TYR A 79 1.65 6.47 -1.84
C TYR A 79 1.19 6.06 -0.45
N GLY A 80 1.78 5.01 0.08
CA GLY A 80 1.53 4.53 1.42
C GLY A 80 2.73 3.81 2.03
N ARG A 81 2.79 3.80 3.35
CA ARG A 81 3.72 2.97 4.12
C ARG A 81 2.94 2.02 5.00
N GLY A 82 3.42 0.78 5.06
CA GLY A 82 2.81 -0.30 5.84
C GLY A 82 3.83 -1.02 6.70
N VAL A 83 3.33 -1.89 7.55
CA VAL A 83 4.11 -2.77 8.43
C VAL A 83 3.84 -4.20 8.02
N VAL A 84 4.91 -5.00 7.92
CA VAL A 84 4.85 -6.40 7.47
C VAL A 84 5.04 -7.32 8.66
N TYR A 85 4.15 -8.28 8.76
CA TYR A 85 4.17 -9.33 9.78
C TYR A 85 4.27 -10.70 9.13
N GLU A 86 5.07 -11.58 9.70
CA GLU A 86 5.15 -12.99 9.37
C GLU A 86 4.91 -13.80 10.65
N ARG A 87 3.90 -14.67 10.65
CA ARG A 87 3.51 -15.46 11.83
C ARG A 87 3.34 -14.60 13.10
N GLY A 88 2.76 -13.42 12.95
CA GLY A 88 2.53 -12.48 14.05
C GLY A 88 3.76 -11.67 14.49
N GLN A 89 4.93 -11.90 13.92
CA GLN A 89 6.14 -11.14 14.22
C GLN A 89 6.34 -10.01 13.21
N HIS A 90 6.68 -8.82 13.69
CA HIS A 90 7.04 -7.67 12.83
C HIS A 90 8.39 -7.92 12.17
N ILE A 91 8.41 -8.13 10.86
CA ILE A 91 9.62 -8.45 10.07
C ILE A 91 10.15 -7.27 9.26
N GLY A 92 9.37 -6.22 9.06
CA GLY A 92 9.81 -5.08 8.26
C GLY A 92 8.68 -4.13 7.85
N TYR A 93 9.00 -3.29 6.89
CA TYR A 93 8.12 -2.24 6.38
C TYR A 93 7.81 -2.46 4.91
N ALA A 94 6.63 -2.03 4.49
CA ALA A 94 6.20 -2.03 3.11
C ALA A 94 6.04 -0.60 2.60
N GLY A 95 6.44 -0.35 1.36
CA GLY A 95 6.13 0.86 0.61
C GLY A 95 5.18 0.52 -0.53
N LEU A 96 4.16 1.35 -0.72
CA LEU A 96 3.23 1.28 -1.83
C LEU A 96 3.37 2.54 -2.65
N SER A 97 3.53 2.39 -3.95
CA SER A 97 3.48 3.48 -4.91
C SER A 97 2.67 3.05 -6.13
N GLN A 98 1.91 3.99 -6.69
CA GLN A 98 1.10 3.78 -7.88
C GLN A 98 1.11 5.04 -8.73
N GLY A 99 1.35 4.89 -10.04
CA GLY A 99 1.12 5.94 -11.02
C GLY A 99 -0.22 5.73 -11.72
N THR A 100 -0.99 6.77 -11.90
CA THR A 100 -2.24 6.73 -12.67
C THR A 100 -2.27 7.83 -13.70
N LEU A 101 -2.68 7.46 -14.94
CA LEU A 101 -2.97 8.41 -16.01
C LEU A 101 -4.48 8.46 -16.19
N GLY A 102 -5.08 9.64 -16.19
CA GLY A 102 -6.53 9.81 -16.42
C GLY A 102 -7.08 11.11 -15.88
N LEU A 103 -8.32 11.43 -16.26
CA LEU A 103 -9.06 12.58 -15.76
C LEU A 103 -9.52 12.34 -14.32
N GLN A 104 -8.58 12.46 -13.38
CA GLN A 104 -8.86 12.36 -11.96
C GLN A 104 -8.71 13.74 -11.33
N PHE A 105 -9.79 14.21 -10.68
CA PHE A 105 -9.77 15.42 -9.85
C PHE A 105 -10.03 15.01 -8.42
N GLY A 106 -9.11 15.35 -7.51
CA GLY A 106 -9.33 15.19 -6.09
C GLY A 106 -8.27 14.36 -5.37
N GLY A 107 -8.45 14.28 -4.07
CA GLY A 107 -7.65 13.46 -3.14
C GLY A 107 -8.53 12.42 -2.46
N GLN A 108 -7.99 11.25 -2.23
CA GLN A 108 -8.63 10.15 -1.52
C GLN A 108 -7.60 9.48 -0.61
N ALA A 109 -8.04 9.03 0.54
CA ALA A 109 -7.24 8.15 1.38
C ALA A 109 -7.99 6.83 1.63
N TYR A 110 -7.24 5.75 1.76
CA TYR A 110 -7.79 4.44 2.07
C TYR A 110 -6.81 3.64 2.94
N LYS A 111 -7.33 2.63 3.62
CA LYS A 111 -6.54 1.58 4.27
C LYS A 111 -6.41 0.40 3.32
N GLU A 112 -5.27 -0.28 3.39
CA GLU A 112 -5.04 -1.50 2.63
C GLU A 112 -4.43 -2.57 3.51
N LEU A 113 -4.99 -3.78 3.43
CA LEU A 113 -4.46 -4.97 4.09
C LEU A 113 -4.19 -6.02 3.02
N ILE A 114 -2.94 -6.41 2.89
CA ILE A 114 -2.50 -7.50 2.01
C ILE A 114 -2.22 -8.71 2.88
N VAL A 115 -2.92 -9.80 2.62
CA VAL A 115 -2.73 -11.07 3.32
C VAL A 115 -2.01 -12.04 2.38
N PHE A 116 -0.96 -12.67 2.85
CA PHE A 116 -0.20 -13.68 2.12
C PHE A 116 -0.75 -15.06 2.47
N ASP A 117 -1.34 -15.73 1.48
CA ASP A 117 -2.01 -17.02 1.67
C ASP A 117 -0.98 -18.16 1.81
N ASP A 118 0.19 -17.99 1.19
CA ASP A 118 1.28 -18.95 1.23
C ASP A 118 2.67 -18.28 1.36
N LYS A 119 3.66 -19.10 1.70
CA LYS A 119 5.04 -18.63 1.89
C LYS A 119 5.66 -18.14 0.58
N ALA A 120 5.33 -18.72 -0.55
CA ALA A 120 5.88 -18.32 -1.84
C ALA A 120 5.41 -16.90 -2.20
N ALA A 121 4.15 -16.57 -1.91
CA ALA A 121 3.62 -15.23 -2.07
C ALA A 121 4.36 -14.19 -1.20
N LEU A 122 4.57 -14.49 0.08
CA LEU A 122 5.34 -13.63 0.98
C LEU A 122 6.78 -13.42 0.48
N GLU A 123 7.44 -14.47 0.00
CA GLU A 123 8.80 -14.36 -0.53
C GLU A 123 8.84 -13.57 -1.86
N ARG A 124 7.86 -13.73 -2.75
CA ARG A 124 7.75 -12.89 -3.96
C ARG A 124 7.59 -11.41 -3.57
N PHE A 125 6.76 -11.12 -2.57
CA PHE A 125 6.60 -9.77 -2.06
C PHE A 125 7.92 -9.20 -1.51
N LYS A 126 8.64 -9.94 -0.64
CA LYS A 126 9.94 -9.51 -0.10
C LYS A 126 10.96 -9.22 -1.20
N GLN A 127 10.88 -9.90 -2.33
CA GLN A 127 11.77 -9.72 -3.49
C GLN A 127 11.33 -8.59 -4.44
N GLY A 128 10.25 -7.88 -4.13
CA GLY A 128 9.68 -6.86 -5.01
C GLY A 128 9.02 -7.41 -6.29
N ARG A 129 8.76 -8.72 -6.34
CA ARG A 129 8.09 -9.41 -7.46
C ARG A 129 6.60 -9.51 -7.18
N PHE A 130 5.97 -8.37 -6.98
CA PHE A 130 4.56 -8.28 -6.68
C PHE A 130 3.87 -7.49 -7.79
N ASP A 131 2.96 -8.13 -8.50
CA ASP A 131 2.17 -7.52 -9.55
C ASP A 131 0.67 -7.75 -9.29
N LEU A 132 -0.02 -6.66 -8.96
CA LEU A 132 -1.47 -6.64 -8.78
C LEU A 132 -2.22 -6.37 -10.08
N SER A 133 -1.54 -6.19 -11.22
CA SER A 133 -2.19 -5.85 -12.49
C SER A 133 -3.10 -6.98 -13.01
N ALA A 134 -2.77 -8.23 -12.68
CA ALA A 134 -3.54 -9.42 -13.05
C ALA A 134 -4.71 -9.74 -12.09
N ALA A 135 -4.93 -8.92 -11.05
CA ALA A 135 -5.92 -9.20 -10.03
C ALA A 135 -7.35 -9.10 -10.54
N THR A 136 -8.13 -10.14 -10.32
CA THR A 136 -9.59 -10.11 -10.51
C THR A 136 -10.23 -9.40 -9.32
N SER A 137 -10.93 -8.30 -9.55
CA SER A 137 -11.67 -7.60 -8.51
C SER A 137 -12.94 -8.34 -8.17
N ALA A 138 -13.10 -8.73 -6.92
CA ALA A 138 -14.36 -9.21 -6.38
C ALA A 138 -14.83 -8.29 -5.25
N ILE A 139 -16.11 -7.92 -5.25
CA ILE A 139 -16.73 -7.27 -4.10
C ILE A 139 -17.22 -8.39 -3.20
N LEU A 140 -16.53 -8.63 -2.10
CA LEU A 140 -17.01 -9.55 -1.08
C LEU A 140 -17.97 -8.80 -0.15
N VAL A 141 -19.26 -8.98 -0.38
CA VAL A 141 -20.30 -8.69 0.62
C VAL A 141 -20.37 -9.89 1.59
N LYS A 142 -19.23 -10.21 2.22
CA LYS A 142 -19.20 -11.21 3.28
C LYS A 142 -19.26 -10.42 4.58
N TRP A 143 -20.27 -10.59 5.39
CA TRP A 143 -20.53 -9.89 6.66
C TRP A 143 -21.26 -8.53 6.57
N GLY A 144 -21.98 -8.23 5.48
CA GLY A 144 -22.83 -7.02 5.40
C GLY A 144 -22.08 -5.70 5.20
N TYR A 145 -20.78 -5.73 4.91
CA TYR A 145 -19.96 -4.54 4.66
C TYR A 145 -19.35 -4.61 3.27
N ALA A 146 -19.41 -3.52 2.53
CA ALA A 146 -18.76 -3.40 1.22
C ALA A 146 -17.24 -3.17 1.42
N ALA A 147 -16.48 -4.25 1.52
CA ALA A 147 -15.04 -4.19 1.36
C ALA A 147 -14.70 -4.68 -0.04
N SER A 148 -13.91 -3.93 -0.79
CA SER A 148 -13.36 -4.42 -2.04
C SER A 148 -12.23 -5.39 -1.71
N VAL A 149 -12.38 -6.65 -2.15
CA VAL A 149 -11.36 -7.69 -1.99
C VAL A 149 -10.85 -8.07 -3.37
N ARG A 150 -9.56 -8.15 -3.50
CA ARG A 150 -8.88 -8.68 -4.69
C ARG A 150 -8.12 -9.93 -4.29
N THR A 151 -8.32 -11.01 -5.03
CA THR A 151 -7.51 -12.22 -4.91
C THR A 151 -6.63 -12.34 -6.14
N VAL A 152 -5.34 -12.41 -5.91
CA VAL A 152 -4.32 -12.77 -6.89
C VAL A 152 -3.67 -14.03 -6.38
N GLU A 153 -3.02 -14.79 -7.24
CA GLU A 153 -2.36 -16.03 -6.86
C GLU A 153 -1.49 -15.88 -5.61
N GLY A 154 -1.98 -16.42 -4.48
CA GLY A 154 -1.34 -16.38 -3.17
C GLY A 154 -1.50 -15.08 -2.38
N PHE A 155 -2.34 -14.12 -2.83
CA PHE A 155 -2.57 -12.85 -2.13
C PHE A 155 -4.06 -12.55 -2.03
N THR A 156 -4.49 -12.08 -0.87
CA THR A 156 -5.82 -11.53 -0.65
C THR A 156 -5.67 -10.07 -0.19
N VAL A 157 -6.24 -9.13 -0.94
CA VAL A 157 -6.09 -7.70 -0.67
C VAL A 157 -7.43 -7.08 -0.33
N PHE A 158 -7.49 -6.43 0.83
CA PHE A 158 -8.65 -5.72 1.32
C PHE A 158 -8.42 -4.22 1.25
N TYR A 159 -9.44 -3.47 0.83
CA TYR A 159 -9.42 -2.01 0.74
C TYR A 159 -10.55 -1.41 1.54
N LYS A 160 -10.25 -0.31 2.24
CA LYS A 160 -11.24 0.46 2.97
C LYS A 160 -11.02 1.96 2.75
N PRO A 161 -11.95 2.66 2.08
CA PRO A 161 -11.91 4.12 1.97
C PRO A 161 -11.95 4.77 3.35
N LEU A 162 -11.13 5.83 3.54
CA LEU A 162 -11.12 6.67 4.75
C LEU A 162 -11.93 7.97 4.56
N GLY A 163 -12.34 8.25 3.34
CA GLY A 163 -13.04 9.45 2.93
C GLY A 163 -12.51 9.98 1.61
N GLY A 164 -13.23 10.92 0.99
CA GLY A 164 -12.87 11.53 -0.29
C GLY A 164 -13.93 11.32 -1.36
N PHE A 165 -13.85 12.13 -2.40
CA PHE A 165 -14.79 12.16 -3.53
C PHE A 165 -14.28 11.31 -4.69
N MET A 166 -14.30 9.98 -4.57
CA MET A 166 -14.09 9.12 -5.73
C MET A 166 -15.09 7.97 -5.78
N ARG A 167 -15.76 7.84 -6.92
CA ARG A 167 -16.73 6.77 -7.19
C ARG A 167 -16.07 5.44 -7.61
N GLU A 168 -14.78 5.47 -7.95
CA GLU A 168 -14.11 4.30 -8.50
C GLU A 168 -12.71 4.14 -7.88
N MET A 169 -12.50 3.02 -7.21
CA MET A 169 -11.19 2.66 -6.68
C MET A 169 -10.47 1.79 -7.70
N VAL A 170 -9.76 2.42 -8.62
CA VAL A 170 -8.85 1.72 -9.53
C VAL A 170 -7.54 1.49 -8.80
N VAL A 171 -7.22 0.22 -8.53
CA VAL A 171 -6.00 -0.21 -7.82
C VAL A 171 -5.09 -1.01 -8.76
N ALA A 172 -5.17 -0.74 -10.07
CA ALA A 172 -4.29 -1.35 -11.05
C ALA A 172 -2.92 -0.68 -11.05
N GLY A 173 -1.86 -1.48 -11.21
CA GLY A 173 -0.50 -0.96 -11.38
C GLY A 173 0.18 -0.49 -10.09
N GLN A 174 -0.13 -1.09 -8.94
CA GLN A 174 0.61 -0.85 -7.70
C GLN A 174 1.98 -1.51 -7.75
N SER A 175 2.99 -0.73 -7.38
CA SER A 175 4.34 -1.21 -7.09
C SER A 175 4.53 -1.28 -5.58
N LEU A 176 4.95 -2.43 -5.10
CA LEU A 176 5.21 -2.67 -3.70
C LEU A 176 6.70 -2.89 -3.46
N SER A 177 7.18 -2.39 -2.35
CA SER A 177 8.57 -2.56 -1.91
C SER A 177 8.61 -3.05 -0.46
N PHE A 178 9.67 -3.77 -0.12
CA PHE A 178 9.92 -4.29 1.23
C PHE A 178 11.25 -3.78 1.76
N ALA A 179 11.28 -3.39 3.03
CA ALA A 179 12.50 -3.09 3.77
C ALA A 179 12.49 -3.87 5.08
N PRO A 180 13.48 -4.72 5.37
CA PRO A 180 13.55 -5.44 6.63
C PRO A 180 13.70 -4.49 7.82
N ARG A 181 13.29 -4.97 8.99
CA ARG A 181 13.40 -4.26 10.27
C ARG A 181 14.85 -3.98 10.66
#